data_c4e3a4d9212f7317ea9041eb6a19456e
#
_entry.id   c4e3a4d9212f7317ea9041eb6a19456e
#
_cell.length_a   1.000
_cell.length_b   1.000
_cell.length_c   1.000
_cell.angle_alpha   90.00
_cell.angle_beta   90.00
_cell.angle_gamma   90.00
#
_symmetry.space_group_name_H-M   'P 1'
#
loop_
_entity.id
_entity.type
_entity.pdbx_description
1 polymer ?
#
loop_
_entity_poly.entity_id
_entity_poly.type
_entity_poly.pdbx_seq_one_letter_code
_entity_poly.pdbx_strand_id
1 'polypeptide(L)'
;MKIIVVDDEPLVKQYIVQCVRDAGGENEITAAVTSGAKVLQEMKANPADVVFADITMPKMDGIELLQELRRQYPGTAVVMLTCHDDFEYARAAMQNGAKDYILKTEVSADKIRAVLDKLQSSRQQHISESAVQQIGRSRFLRSMVEQSEDMTPVSAVDLQENSIYLNERAFLTVFFLNQGQNAEIMQKNMQEHFENPLFYAYSEQEVYLLVNIRRNAFAEEQDAAAYFYQCAERLNGGIGCSGVHHHFTNLPKSFAEAVRDFDARFYQVSAQKLPHEIHVSEVETCIMRATIKLTDGDIQGGCADLERLLQCAEKDKVRSSFLRETVQQLFSGLAVKLEPELQHTADAVASCCTFAALCEAVREGIAVLQRKHGVGYSAAIRKALDHINVHYAEDLSLNTVADVVFLNRDYLSRQFKKEVGVNFSEYLMSVRMKQARCLLENSSLRISEVALRVGI
;
A
#
# COMPACT_ATOMS: atom_id res chain seq x y z
N MET A 1 -12.28 -24.81 19.67
CA MET A 1 -11.79 -25.48 18.45
C MET A 1 -12.93 -26.22 17.78
N LYS A 2 -12.98 -26.25 16.44
CA LYS A 2 -13.92 -27.07 15.66
C LYS A 2 -13.40 -28.49 15.55
N ILE A 3 -14.24 -29.47 15.88
CA ILE A 3 -13.83 -30.87 16.02
C ILE A 3 -14.73 -31.76 15.17
N ILE A 4 -14.11 -32.67 14.42
CA ILE A 4 -14.79 -33.80 13.74
C ILE A 4 -14.39 -35.10 14.45
N VAL A 5 -15.38 -35.99 14.67
CA VAL A 5 -15.14 -37.34 15.18
C VAL A 5 -15.55 -38.35 14.11
N VAL A 6 -14.65 -39.27 13.78
CA VAL A 6 -14.93 -40.33 12.83
C VAL A 6 -14.58 -41.70 13.41
N ASP A 7 -15.58 -42.57 13.43
CA ASP A 7 -15.48 -43.94 13.88
C ASP A 7 -16.64 -44.75 13.22
N ASP A 8 -16.38 -45.92 12.67
CA ASP A 8 -17.39 -46.73 12.00
C ASP A 8 -18.33 -47.41 12.98
N GLU A 9 -17.94 -47.53 14.27
CA GLU A 9 -18.76 -48.05 15.34
C GLU A 9 -19.63 -46.96 15.99
N PRO A 10 -20.99 -47.01 15.83
CA PRO A 10 -21.85 -45.90 16.32
C PRO A 10 -21.78 -45.64 17.81
N LEU A 11 -21.62 -46.68 18.63
CA LEU A 11 -21.57 -46.57 20.08
C LEU A 11 -20.26 -45.96 20.55
N VAL A 12 -19.13 -46.36 19.97
CA VAL A 12 -17.82 -45.81 20.26
C VAL A 12 -17.77 -44.33 19.86
N LYS A 13 -18.26 -44.01 18.69
CA LYS A 13 -18.36 -42.60 18.22
C LYS A 13 -19.16 -41.73 19.15
N GLN A 14 -20.36 -42.20 19.63
CA GLN A 14 -21.18 -41.47 20.58
C GLN A 14 -20.45 -41.26 21.90
N TYR A 15 -19.73 -42.27 22.37
CA TYR A 15 -18.94 -42.15 23.61
C TYR A 15 -17.82 -41.11 23.46
N ILE A 16 -17.08 -41.12 22.34
CA ILE A 16 -16.04 -40.13 22.08
C ILE A 16 -16.63 -38.72 22.00
N VAL A 17 -17.75 -38.55 21.29
CA VAL A 17 -18.49 -37.28 21.22
C VAL A 17 -18.87 -36.78 22.64
N GLN A 18 -19.34 -37.68 23.50
CA GLN A 18 -19.66 -37.32 24.88
C GLN A 18 -18.40 -36.91 25.66
N CYS A 19 -17.31 -37.66 25.56
CA CYS A 19 -16.05 -37.31 26.22
C CYS A 19 -15.50 -35.95 25.70
N VAL A 20 -15.63 -35.60 24.42
CA VAL A 20 -15.25 -34.29 23.90
C VAL A 20 -16.11 -33.17 24.51
N ARG A 21 -17.40 -33.39 24.68
CA ARG A 21 -18.31 -32.44 25.37
C ARG A 21 -17.96 -32.26 26.82
N ASP A 22 -17.71 -33.35 27.51
CA ASP A 22 -17.38 -33.36 28.93
C ASP A 22 -15.98 -32.83 29.24
N ALA A 23 -15.09 -32.86 28.24
CA ALA A 23 -13.77 -32.21 28.30
C ALA A 23 -13.88 -30.69 28.52
N GLY A 24 -15.00 -30.06 28.15
CA GLY A 24 -15.24 -28.62 28.34
C GLY A 24 -14.42 -27.74 27.40
N GLY A 25 -14.38 -26.44 27.72
CA GLY A 25 -13.73 -25.44 26.88
C GLY A 25 -14.61 -24.98 25.69
N GLU A 26 -14.10 -24.07 24.88
CA GLU A 26 -14.78 -23.57 23.66
C GLU A 26 -14.62 -24.57 22.48
N ASN A 27 -15.04 -25.83 22.70
CA ASN A 27 -14.93 -26.88 21.71
C ASN A 27 -16.30 -27.14 21.06
N GLU A 28 -16.34 -27.06 19.72
CA GLU A 28 -17.54 -27.26 18.92
C GLU A 28 -17.37 -28.55 18.09
N ILE A 29 -18.26 -29.53 18.26
CA ILE A 29 -18.30 -30.69 17.40
C ILE A 29 -19.08 -30.34 16.14
N THR A 30 -18.36 -30.14 15.03
CA THR A 30 -18.96 -29.77 13.74
C THR A 30 -19.56 -30.98 13.02
N ALA A 31 -18.98 -32.16 13.22
CA ALA A 31 -19.53 -33.40 12.63
C ALA A 31 -19.10 -34.63 13.44
N ALA A 32 -19.96 -35.66 13.41
CA ALA A 32 -19.68 -37.01 13.92
C ALA A 32 -20.08 -38.04 12.87
N VAL A 33 -19.11 -38.52 12.11
CA VAL A 33 -19.33 -39.31 10.91
C VAL A 33 -18.79 -40.75 11.03
N THR A 34 -19.12 -41.61 10.07
CA THR A 34 -18.80 -43.05 10.14
C THR A 34 -17.81 -43.49 9.06
N SER A 35 -17.19 -42.59 8.33
CA SER A 35 -16.20 -42.95 7.30
C SER A 35 -15.32 -41.80 6.93
N GLY A 36 -14.08 -42.05 6.50
CA GLY A 36 -13.11 -41.03 6.05
C GLY A 36 -13.63 -40.19 4.88
N ALA A 37 -14.36 -40.78 3.95
CA ALA A 37 -14.94 -40.05 2.81
C ALA A 37 -15.94 -38.95 3.28
N LYS A 38 -16.72 -39.20 4.33
CA LYS A 38 -17.62 -38.19 4.92
C LYS A 38 -16.84 -37.10 5.62
N VAL A 39 -15.70 -37.41 6.28
CA VAL A 39 -14.83 -36.41 6.87
C VAL A 39 -14.38 -35.41 5.78
N LEU A 40 -13.89 -35.91 4.65
CA LEU A 40 -13.43 -35.06 3.53
C LEU A 40 -14.56 -34.20 2.94
N GLN A 41 -15.80 -34.70 2.98
CA GLN A 41 -16.97 -33.94 2.54
C GLN A 41 -17.29 -32.79 3.54
N GLU A 42 -17.32 -33.10 4.85
CA GLU A 42 -17.56 -32.12 5.90
C GLU A 42 -16.46 -31.05 5.94
N MET A 43 -15.20 -31.44 5.77
CA MET A 43 -14.05 -30.53 5.72
C MET A 43 -14.14 -29.51 4.58
N LYS A 44 -14.77 -29.86 3.44
CA LYS A 44 -15.00 -28.91 2.33
C LYS A 44 -16.04 -27.84 2.68
N ALA A 45 -17.07 -28.24 3.44
CA ALA A 45 -18.16 -27.34 3.85
C ALA A 45 -17.77 -26.49 5.05
N ASN A 46 -17.13 -27.09 6.04
CA ASN A 46 -16.78 -26.46 7.32
C ASN A 46 -15.47 -27.07 7.84
N PRO A 47 -14.30 -26.51 7.52
CA PRO A 47 -13.01 -27.02 7.94
C PRO A 47 -12.90 -27.09 9.48
N ALA A 48 -12.42 -28.24 9.99
CA ALA A 48 -12.20 -28.49 11.41
C ALA A 48 -10.75 -28.23 11.82
N ASP A 49 -10.57 -27.82 13.08
CA ASP A 49 -9.24 -27.64 13.69
C ASP A 49 -8.62 -28.97 14.08
N VAL A 50 -9.47 -29.94 14.54
CA VAL A 50 -9.04 -31.24 15.03
C VAL A 50 -9.96 -32.34 14.48
N VAL A 51 -9.35 -33.45 14.04
CA VAL A 51 -10.08 -34.66 13.66
C VAL A 51 -9.64 -35.81 14.57
N PHE A 52 -10.59 -36.37 15.34
CA PHE A 52 -10.40 -37.65 16.04
C PHE A 52 -10.81 -38.77 15.10
N ALA A 53 -9.85 -39.60 14.68
CA ALA A 53 -10.08 -40.62 13.67
C ALA A 53 -9.72 -42.03 14.16
N ASP A 54 -10.64 -42.97 14.00
CA ASP A 54 -10.34 -44.37 14.15
C ASP A 54 -9.34 -44.81 13.06
N ILE A 55 -8.41 -45.69 13.46
CA ILE A 55 -7.43 -46.26 12.51
C ILE A 55 -8.11 -47.29 11.59
N THR A 56 -8.96 -48.15 12.13
CA THR A 56 -9.52 -49.28 11.42
C THR A 56 -10.94 -49.01 10.93
N MET A 57 -11.04 -48.37 9.77
CA MET A 57 -12.32 -48.08 9.13
C MET A 57 -12.44 -48.75 7.76
N PRO A 58 -13.66 -49.16 7.33
CA PRO A 58 -13.87 -49.79 6.03
C PRO A 58 -13.69 -48.75 4.88
N LYS A 59 -13.12 -49.18 3.77
CA LYS A 59 -12.90 -48.46 2.49
C LYS A 59 -11.76 -47.43 2.51
N MET A 60 -11.67 -46.62 3.52
CA MET A 60 -10.61 -45.66 3.75
C MET A 60 -10.24 -45.76 5.25
N ASP A 61 -9.06 -46.24 5.53
CA ASP A 61 -8.57 -46.35 6.88
C ASP A 61 -8.13 -44.99 7.44
N GLY A 62 -7.84 -44.94 8.76
CA GLY A 62 -7.47 -43.71 9.41
C GLY A 62 -6.12 -43.16 8.95
N ILE A 63 -5.20 -43.99 8.47
CA ILE A 63 -3.89 -43.58 7.97
C ILE A 63 -4.03 -42.94 6.59
N GLU A 64 -4.83 -43.55 5.71
CA GLU A 64 -5.17 -42.97 4.41
C GLU A 64 -5.89 -41.62 4.56
N LEU A 65 -6.84 -41.53 5.51
CA LEU A 65 -7.51 -40.28 5.85
C LEU A 65 -6.53 -39.21 6.35
N LEU A 66 -5.60 -39.59 7.23
CA LEU A 66 -4.56 -38.70 7.73
C LEU A 66 -3.70 -38.13 6.58
N GLN A 67 -3.25 -38.96 5.67
CA GLN A 67 -2.45 -38.54 4.51
C GLN A 67 -3.21 -37.54 3.64
N GLU A 68 -4.49 -37.82 3.38
CA GLU A 68 -5.34 -36.96 2.55
C GLU A 68 -5.64 -35.61 3.26
N LEU A 69 -5.92 -35.62 4.56
CA LEU A 69 -6.10 -34.41 5.35
C LEU A 69 -4.83 -33.56 5.39
N ARG A 70 -3.67 -34.16 5.54
CA ARG A 70 -2.39 -33.42 5.50
C ARG A 70 -2.14 -32.77 4.16
N ARG A 71 -2.53 -33.43 3.06
CA ARG A 71 -2.36 -32.90 1.69
C ARG A 71 -3.29 -31.72 1.42
N GLN A 72 -4.57 -31.82 1.84
CA GLN A 72 -5.59 -30.82 1.52
C GLN A 72 -5.78 -29.76 2.62
N TYR A 73 -5.55 -30.11 3.89
CA TYR A 73 -5.81 -29.27 5.07
C TYR A 73 -4.63 -29.34 6.06
N PRO A 74 -3.44 -28.83 5.70
CA PRO A 74 -2.22 -28.98 6.51
C PRO A 74 -2.30 -28.33 7.90
N GLY A 75 -3.26 -27.42 8.14
CA GLY A 75 -3.52 -26.78 9.42
C GLY A 75 -4.40 -27.61 10.38
N THR A 76 -5.00 -28.72 9.94
CA THR A 76 -5.87 -29.58 10.76
C THR A 76 -5.03 -30.58 11.53
N ALA A 77 -5.21 -30.64 12.85
CA ALA A 77 -4.60 -31.66 13.70
C ALA A 77 -5.38 -32.96 13.61
N VAL A 78 -4.71 -34.11 13.44
CA VAL A 78 -5.35 -35.42 13.47
C VAL A 78 -4.86 -36.18 14.68
N VAL A 79 -5.80 -36.66 15.49
CA VAL A 79 -5.58 -37.51 16.66
C VAL A 79 -6.15 -38.89 16.35
N MET A 80 -5.30 -39.90 16.41
CA MET A 80 -5.70 -41.26 16.05
C MET A 80 -6.30 -41.98 17.24
N LEU A 81 -7.35 -42.75 17.01
CA LEU A 81 -8.00 -43.64 17.97
C LEU A 81 -7.72 -45.09 17.59
N THR A 82 -7.31 -45.92 18.52
CA THR A 82 -6.98 -47.32 18.26
C THR A 82 -7.47 -48.26 19.34
N CYS A 83 -7.94 -49.43 18.95
CA CYS A 83 -8.43 -50.48 19.88
C CYS A 83 -7.32 -51.33 20.48
N HIS A 84 -6.16 -51.37 19.88
CA HIS A 84 -5.09 -52.32 20.24
C HIS A 84 -3.79 -51.63 20.62
N ASP A 85 -3.05 -52.25 21.58
CA ASP A 85 -1.66 -52.00 21.90
C ASP A 85 -0.70 -52.25 20.72
N ASP A 86 -1.21 -52.21 19.46
CA ASP A 86 -0.42 -52.43 18.29
C ASP A 86 0.44 -51.18 18.04
N PHE A 87 1.60 -51.20 18.68
CA PHE A 87 2.64 -50.22 18.62
C PHE A 87 3.01 -49.82 17.16
N GLU A 88 2.83 -50.77 16.22
CA GLU A 88 3.10 -50.55 14.81
C GLU A 88 2.12 -49.54 14.17
N TYR A 89 0.81 -49.61 14.48
CA TYR A 89 -0.17 -48.64 13.96
C TYR A 89 -0.01 -47.24 14.55
N ALA A 90 0.24 -47.19 15.88
CA ALA A 90 0.53 -45.89 16.53
C ALA A 90 1.81 -45.25 15.95
N ARG A 91 2.85 -46.08 15.74
CA ARG A 91 4.10 -45.63 15.11
C ARG A 91 3.90 -45.18 13.66
N ALA A 92 3.16 -45.95 12.85
CA ALA A 92 2.82 -45.56 11.48
C ALA A 92 2.04 -44.25 11.46
N ALA A 93 1.05 -44.08 12.32
CA ALA A 93 0.28 -42.83 12.43
C ALA A 93 1.18 -41.63 12.76
N MET A 94 2.07 -41.75 13.72
CA MET A 94 3.01 -40.69 14.09
C MET A 94 4.00 -40.36 12.97
N GLN A 95 4.52 -41.38 12.26
CA GLN A 95 5.39 -41.20 11.11
C GLN A 95 4.68 -40.51 9.94
N ASN A 96 3.38 -40.77 9.77
CA ASN A 96 2.54 -40.10 8.78
C ASN A 96 2.04 -38.72 9.25
N GLY A 97 2.41 -38.27 10.50
CA GLY A 97 2.24 -36.91 11.02
C GLY A 97 0.94 -36.69 11.77
N ALA A 98 0.37 -37.74 12.37
CA ALA A 98 -0.62 -37.57 13.43
C ALA A 98 -0.03 -36.74 14.57
N LYS A 99 -0.85 -35.90 15.18
CA LYS A 99 -0.40 -35.03 16.28
C LYS A 99 -0.40 -35.73 17.64
N ASP A 100 -1.27 -36.71 17.79
CA ASP A 100 -1.33 -37.59 18.96
C ASP A 100 -2.09 -38.88 18.63
N TYR A 101 -2.09 -39.84 19.57
CA TYR A 101 -2.94 -41.02 19.50
C TYR A 101 -3.52 -41.34 20.89
N ILE A 102 -4.70 -41.97 20.95
CA ILE A 102 -5.36 -42.39 22.16
C ILE A 102 -5.87 -43.82 21.98
N LEU A 103 -5.57 -44.69 22.94
CA LEU A 103 -6.21 -46.02 23.01
C LEU A 103 -7.70 -45.86 23.30
N LYS A 104 -8.59 -46.51 22.56
CA LYS A 104 -10.05 -46.43 22.76
C LYS A 104 -10.46 -46.86 24.17
N THR A 105 -9.69 -47.75 24.80
CA THR A 105 -9.85 -48.14 26.19
C THR A 105 -9.49 -47.09 27.22
N GLU A 106 -8.66 -46.12 26.82
CA GLU A 106 -8.24 -45.00 27.69
C GLU A 106 -9.01 -43.70 27.42
N VAL A 107 -9.91 -43.69 26.44
CA VAL A 107 -10.67 -42.48 26.13
C VAL A 107 -11.50 -42.07 27.33
N SER A 108 -11.26 -40.83 27.78
CA SER A 108 -11.98 -40.18 28.86
C SER A 108 -11.99 -38.67 28.62
N ALA A 109 -12.89 -37.96 29.26
CA ALA A 109 -12.95 -36.50 29.16
C ALA A 109 -11.62 -35.84 29.54
N ASP A 110 -10.94 -36.33 30.56
CA ASP A 110 -9.66 -35.79 31.03
C ASP A 110 -8.54 -36.05 30.01
N LYS A 111 -8.51 -37.25 29.39
CA LYS A 111 -7.52 -37.57 28.35
C LYS A 111 -7.72 -36.71 27.11
N ILE A 112 -8.97 -36.55 26.65
CA ILE A 112 -9.32 -35.68 25.54
C ILE A 112 -8.96 -34.24 25.85
N ARG A 113 -9.27 -33.73 27.05
CA ARG A 113 -8.89 -32.39 27.50
C ARG A 113 -7.38 -32.19 27.42
N ALA A 114 -6.59 -33.11 27.96
CA ALA A 114 -5.13 -33.03 27.97
C ALA A 114 -4.57 -32.95 26.53
N VAL A 115 -5.13 -33.70 25.56
CA VAL A 115 -4.73 -33.68 24.16
C VAL A 115 -5.13 -32.35 23.52
N LEU A 116 -6.36 -31.87 23.76
CA LEU A 116 -6.82 -30.60 23.22
C LEU A 116 -6.00 -29.39 23.72
N ASP A 117 -5.70 -29.39 25.04
CA ASP A 117 -4.85 -28.35 25.67
C ASP A 117 -3.42 -28.35 25.07
N LYS A 118 -2.85 -29.54 24.86
CA LYS A 118 -1.56 -29.70 24.24
C LYS A 118 -1.56 -29.16 22.78
N LEU A 119 -2.60 -29.46 22.01
CA LEU A 119 -2.78 -28.97 20.63
C LEU A 119 -2.97 -27.45 20.61
N GLN A 120 -3.73 -26.90 21.56
CA GLN A 120 -3.97 -25.47 21.68
C GLN A 120 -2.70 -24.73 22.07
N SER A 121 -1.93 -25.25 23.03
CA SER A 121 -0.65 -24.68 23.47
C SER A 121 0.39 -24.70 22.33
N SER A 122 0.48 -25.81 21.61
CA SER A 122 1.38 -25.92 20.44
C SER A 122 0.98 -24.96 19.32
N ARG A 123 -0.33 -24.75 19.08
CA ARG A 123 -0.84 -23.78 18.10
C ARG A 123 -0.52 -22.34 18.52
N GLN A 124 -0.68 -22.00 19.80
CA GLN A 124 -0.34 -20.68 20.33
C GLN A 124 1.17 -20.41 20.29
N GLN A 125 2.02 -21.39 20.58
CA GLN A 125 3.47 -21.27 20.45
C GLN A 125 3.88 -21.04 18.98
N HIS A 126 3.35 -21.82 18.04
CA HIS A 126 3.63 -21.63 16.62
C HIS A 126 3.12 -20.28 16.10
N ILE A 127 1.96 -19.80 16.58
CA ILE A 127 1.45 -18.47 16.21
C ILE A 127 2.36 -17.37 16.79
N SER A 128 2.82 -17.50 18.05
CA SER A 128 3.71 -16.52 18.67
C SER A 128 5.10 -16.51 18.04
N GLU A 129 5.68 -17.66 17.75
CA GLU A 129 6.98 -17.77 17.07
C GLU A 129 6.91 -17.26 15.63
N SER A 130 5.85 -17.59 14.89
CA SER A 130 5.65 -17.07 13.54
C SER A 130 5.40 -15.56 13.55
N ALA A 131 4.67 -15.03 14.53
CA ALA A 131 4.44 -13.60 14.67
C ALA A 131 5.74 -12.85 15.02
N VAL A 132 6.55 -13.37 15.92
CA VAL A 132 7.87 -12.78 16.28
C VAL A 132 8.80 -12.80 15.07
N GLN A 133 8.87 -13.92 14.33
CA GLN A 133 9.65 -14.01 13.09
C GLN A 133 9.13 -13.04 12.02
N GLN A 134 7.81 -12.90 11.88
CA GLN A 134 7.21 -11.98 10.93
C GLN A 134 7.50 -10.52 11.27
N ILE A 135 7.48 -10.18 12.57
CA ILE A 135 7.87 -8.83 13.04
C ILE A 135 9.36 -8.58 12.78
N GLY A 136 10.24 -9.55 13.09
CA GLY A 136 11.68 -9.46 12.81
C GLY A 136 11.95 -9.24 11.33
N ARG A 137 11.37 -10.08 10.48
CA ARG A 137 11.46 -9.96 9.02
C ARG A 137 10.96 -8.61 8.50
N SER A 138 9.82 -8.14 9.02
CA SER A 138 9.28 -6.84 8.61
C SER A 138 10.20 -5.68 8.99
N ARG A 139 10.81 -5.72 10.19
CA ARG A 139 11.80 -4.72 10.61
C ARG A 139 13.05 -4.75 9.74
N PHE A 140 13.54 -5.94 9.43
CA PHE A 140 14.71 -6.12 8.57
C PHE A 140 14.45 -5.58 7.17
N LEU A 141 13.33 -5.95 6.53
CA LEU A 141 12.96 -5.45 5.21
C LEU A 141 12.70 -3.94 5.21
N ARG A 142 12.12 -3.41 6.29
CA ARG A 142 11.94 -1.98 6.47
C ARG A 142 13.26 -1.23 6.49
N SER A 143 14.27 -1.77 7.18
CA SER A 143 15.59 -1.18 7.17
C SER A 143 16.23 -1.14 5.77
N MET A 144 15.91 -2.10 4.88
CA MET A 144 16.37 -2.09 3.48
C MET A 144 15.76 -0.95 2.66
N VAL A 145 14.53 -0.58 2.98
CA VAL A 145 13.81 0.52 2.29
C VAL A 145 14.24 1.90 2.81
N GLU A 146 14.48 2.02 4.12
CA GLU A 146 14.74 3.29 4.80
C GLU A 146 16.22 3.73 4.76
N GLN A 147 17.14 2.79 4.50
CA GLN A 147 18.56 3.12 4.51
C GLN A 147 19.03 3.62 3.14
N SER A 148 19.97 4.59 3.18
CA SER A 148 20.66 5.10 2.00
C SER A 148 21.75 4.14 1.49
N GLU A 149 22.35 4.42 0.32
CA GLU A 149 23.31 3.58 -0.42
C GLU A 149 24.58 3.13 0.37
N ASP A 150 24.88 3.72 1.52
CA ASP A 150 26.06 3.41 2.37
C ASP A 150 25.81 2.29 3.40
N MET A 151 25.19 1.22 3.01
CA MET A 151 24.75 0.14 3.91
C MET A 151 25.83 -0.83 4.35
N THR A 152 25.71 -1.29 5.62
CA THR A 152 26.38 -2.53 6.05
C THR A 152 25.91 -3.68 5.16
N PRO A 153 26.84 -4.46 4.57
CA PRO A 153 26.47 -5.56 3.69
C PRO A 153 25.61 -6.58 4.45
N VAL A 154 24.52 -6.98 3.83
CA VAL A 154 23.64 -8.04 4.36
C VAL A 154 24.45 -9.35 4.42
N SER A 155 24.38 -10.04 5.55
CA SER A 155 25.03 -11.33 5.73
C SER A 155 24.07 -12.50 5.48
N ALA A 156 24.61 -13.68 5.25
CA ALA A 156 23.80 -14.91 5.14
C ALA A 156 23.05 -15.23 6.45
N VAL A 157 23.60 -14.83 7.59
CA VAL A 157 22.98 -15.00 8.90
C VAL A 157 21.73 -14.12 9.01
N ASP A 158 21.81 -12.85 8.57
CA ASP A 158 20.68 -11.94 8.58
C ASP A 158 19.49 -12.48 7.76
N LEU A 159 19.76 -13.07 6.61
CA LEU A 159 18.73 -13.69 5.78
C LEU A 159 18.11 -14.91 6.48
N GLN A 160 18.93 -15.76 7.08
CA GLN A 160 18.46 -16.96 7.77
C GLN A 160 17.60 -16.61 8.99
N GLU A 161 18.07 -15.68 9.83
CA GLU A 161 17.34 -15.22 11.03
C GLU A 161 15.98 -14.61 10.67
N ASN A 162 15.88 -13.94 9.52
CA ASN A 162 14.64 -13.33 9.03
C ASN A 162 13.84 -14.24 8.08
N SER A 163 14.24 -15.50 7.90
CA SER A 163 13.56 -16.48 7.03
C SER A 163 13.39 -15.97 5.60
N ILE A 164 14.40 -15.32 5.05
CA ILE A 164 14.46 -14.84 3.68
C ILE A 164 15.32 -15.80 2.86
N TYR A 165 14.72 -16.42 1.87
CA TYR A 165 15.38 -17.40 1.01
C TYR A 165 15.69 -16.76 -0.33
N LEU A 166 16.97 -16.43 -0.54
CA LEU A 166 17.50 -16.00 -1.83
C LEU A 166 18.30 -17.13 -2.45
N ASN A 167 18.03 -17.40 -3.71
CA ASN A 167 18.87 -18.29 -4.49
C ASN A 167 20.21 -17.58 -4.76
N GLU A 168 21.32 -18.32 -4.67
CA GLU A 168 22.66 -17.81 -5.04
C GLU A 168 22.77 -17.49 -6.55
N ARG A 169 21.69 -17.64 -7.32
CA ARG A 169 21.70 -17.51 -8.78
C ARG A 169 21.22 -16.17 -9.28
N ALA A 170 19.97 -15.84 -9.02
CA ALA A 170 19.39 -14.59 -9.52
C ALA A 170 18.12 -14.23 -8.75
N PHE A 171 18.01 -13.00 -8.33
CA PHE A 171 16.82 -12.42 -7.73
C PHE A 171 16.60 -10.98 -8.20
N LEU A 172 15.38 -10.49 -8.05
CA LEU A 172 15.05 -9.08 -8.26
C LEU A 172 14.01 -8.63 -7.25
N THR A 173 13.95 -7.32 -7.06
CA THR A 173 12.93 -6.65 -6.24
C THR A 173 11.98 -5.88 -7.14
N VAL A 174 10.70 -5.99 -6.85
CA VAL A 174 9.63 -5.24 -7.51
C VAL A 174 8.94 -4.37 -6.47
N PHE A 175 8.79 -3.11 -6.78
CA PHE A 175 7.97 -2.17 -6.01
C PHE A 175 6.68 -1.90 -6.77
N PHE A 176 5.54 -1.88 -6.09
CA PHE A 176 4.26 -1.52 -6.71
C PHE A 176 3.26 -0.95 -5.71
N LEU A 177 2.27 -0.22 -6.23
CA LEU A 177 1.18 0.30 -5.44
C LEU A 177 0.09 -0.76 -5.24
N ASN A 178 -0.30 -0.95 -3.98
CA ASN A 178 -1.36 -1.90 -3.61
C ASN A 178 -2.74 -1.32 -3.91
N GLN A 179 -3.21 -1.51 -5.13
CA GLN A 179 -4.51 -1.06 -5.59
C GLN A 179 -5.41 -2.26 -5.87
N GLY A 180 -6.50 -2.40 -5.11
CA GLY A 180 -7.45 -3.50 -5.31
C GLY A 180 -6.82 -4.88 -5.12
N GLN A 181 -6.93 -5.76 -6.14
CA GLN A 181 -6.44 -7.15 -6.12
C GLN A 181 -5.04 -7.33 -6.72
N ASN A 182 -4.25 -6.27 -6.86
CA ASN A 182 -2.95 -6.33 -7.54
C ASN A 182 -2.02 -7.40 -6.98
N ALA A 183 -1.93 -7.52 -5.65
CA ALA A 183 -1.07 -8.52 -5.00
C ALA A 183 -1.52 -9.96 -5.30
N GLU A 184 -2.83 -10.23 -5.32
CA GLU A 184 -3.38 -11.56 -5.63
C GLU A 184 -3.14 -11.95 -7.09
N ILE A 185 -3.34 -11.01 -8.01
CA ILE A 185 -3.10 -11.22 -9.45
C ILE A 185 -1.62 -11.49 -9.71
N MET A 186 -0.73 -10.73 -9.06
CA MET A 186 0.71 -10.96 -9.11
C MET A 186 1.06 -12.36 -8.60
N GLN A 187 0.57 -12.74 -7.43
CA GLN A 187 0.87 -14.03 -6.81
C GLN A 187 0.43 -15.23 -7.69
N LYS A 188 -0.71 -15.13 -8.35
CA LYS A 188 -1.27 -16.22 -9.16
C LYS A 188 -0.46 -16.49 -10.42
N ASN A 189 0.11 -15.46 -11.04
CA ASN A 189 0.79 -15.58 -12.33
C ASN A 189 2.28 -15.90 -12.23
N MET A 190 2.89 -15.81 -11.03
CA MET A 190 4.35 -15.91 -10.87
C MET A 190 4.91 -17.33 -10.74
N GLN A 191 4.08 -18.33 -10.42
CA GLN A 191 4.53 -19.69 -10.04
C GLN A 191 5.34 -20.42 -11.13
N GLU A 192 5.16 -20.06 -12.40
CA GLU A 192 5.87 -20.70 -13.51
C GLU A 192 7.31 -20.20 -13.64
N HIS A 193 7.57 -18.94 -13.32
CA HIS A 193 8.82 -18.22 -13.63
C HIS A 193 9.67 -17.92 -12.40
N PHE A 194 9.04 -17.85 -11.22
CA PHE A 194 9.68 -17.42 -9.99
C PHE A 194 9.51 -18.41 -8.84
N GLU A 195 10.42 -18.36 -7.90
CA GLU A 195 10.45 -19.15 -6.68
C GLU A 195 10.41 -18.27 -5.45
N ASN A 196 9.83 -18.80 -4.37
CA ASN A 196 9.85 -18.17 -3.05
C ASN A 196 9.48 -16.67 -3.07
N PRO A 197 8.33 -16.28 -3.67
CA PRO A 197 7.92 -14.89 -3.68
C PRO A 197 7.68 -14.40 -2.25
N LEU A 198 8.33 -13.30 -1.89
CA LEU A 198 8.18 -12.66 -0.59
C LEU A 198 7.54 -11.29 -0.77
N PHE A 199 6.28 -11.16 -0.38
CA PHE A 199 5.56 -9.90 -0.35
C PHE A 199 5.81 -9.20 0.98
N TYR A 200 6.19 -7.93 0.90
CA TYR A 200 6.37 -7.05 2.05
C TYR A 200 5.56 -5.78 1.87
N ALA A 201 4.48 -5.61 2.64
CA ALA A 201 3.72 -4.37 2.71
C ALA A 201 4.49 -3.37 3.59
N TYR A 202 5.05 -2.33 2.98
CA TYR A 202 5.74 -1.26 3.67
C TYR A 202 4.73 -0.29 4.30
N SER A 203 3.65 0.00 3.57
CA SER A 203 2.50 0.77 4.01
C SER A 203 1.21 0.13 3.47
N GLU A 204 0.06 0.75 3.73
CA GLU A 204 -1.21 0.30 3.15
C GLU A 204 -1.22 0.34 1.61
N GLN A 205 -0.42 1.23 1.04
CA GLN A 205 -0.39 1.50 -0.40
C GLN A 205 0.85 0.97 -1.10
N GLU A 206 1.93 0.70 -0.39
CA GLU A 206 3.23 0.36 -0.96
C GLU A 206 3.64 -1.07 -0.62
N VAL A 207 3.89 -1.86 -1.64
CA VAL A 207 4.29 -3.26 -1.51
C VAL A 207 5.59 -3.51 -2.27
N TYR A 208 6.50 -4.18 -1.62
CA TYR A 208 7.70 -4.75 -2.22
C TYR A 208 7.52 -6.24 -2.39
N LEU A 209 7.96 -6.73 -3.52
CA LEU A 209 7.98 -8.14 -3.85
C LEU A 209 9.41 -8.54 -4.18
N LEU A 210 9.97 -9.44 -3.38
CA LEU A 210 11.27 -10.04 -3.62
C LEU A 210 11.06 -11.43 -4.22
N VAL A 211 11.66 -11.70 -5.36
CA VAL A 211 11.52 -12.98 -6.07
C VAL A 211 12.84 -13.55 -6.52
N ASN A 212 12.94 -14.86 -6.47
CA ASN A 212 14.03 -15.63 -7.08
C ASN A 212 13.62 -16.07 -8.49
N ILE A 213 14.51 -15.94 -9.46
CA ILE A 213 14.28 -16.34 -10.85
C ILE A 213 14.54 -17.86 -10.98
N ARG A 214 13.57 -18.61 -11.54
CA ARG A 214 13.75 -20.02 -11.82
C ARG A 214 14.77 -20.23 -12.94
N ARG A 215 15.52 -21.32 -12.84
CA ARG A 215 16.49 -21.70 -13.89
C ARG A 215 15.78 -21.90 -15.22
N ASN A 216 16.29 -21.25 -16.27
CA ASN A 216 15.74 -21.32 -17.63
C ASN A 216 14.27 -20.80 -17.77
N ALA A 217 13.82 -19.97 -16.84
CA ALA A 217 12.50 -19.37 -16.92
C ALA A 217 12.40 -18.30 -18.03
N PHE A 218 13.51 -17.66 -18.35
CA PHE A 218 13.62 -16.61 -19.36
C PHE A 218 14.79 -16.90 -20.31
N ALA A 219 14.71 -16.40 -21.52
CA ALA A 219 15.82 -16.51 -22.51
C ALA A 219 17.06 -15.73 -22.03
N GLU A 220 16.82 -14.51 -21.54
CA GLU A 220 17.80 -13.69 -20.82
C GLU A 220 17.22 -13.33 -19.45
N GLU A 221 18.05 -13.31 -18.41
CA GLU A 221 17.59 -13.00 -17.04
C GLU A 221 16.99 -11.57 -16.95
N GLN A 222 17.45 -10.65 -17.80
CA GLN A 222 16.91 -9.29 -17.90
C GLN A 222 15.44 -9.23 -18.33
N ASP A 223 14.93 -10.27 -19.00
CA ASP A 223 13.53 -10.39 -19.40
C ASP A 223 12.59 -10.57 -18.20
N ALA A 224 13.14 -10.94 -17.03
CA ALA A 224 12.36 -11.07 -15.80
C ALA A 224 11.71 -9.74 -15.37
N ALA A 225 12.38 -8.61 -15.55
CA ALA A 225 11.78 -7.29 -15.29
C ALA A 225 10.71 -6.95 -16.32
N ALA A 226 10.91 -7.29 -17.61
CA ALA A 226 9.94 -7.08 -18.67
C ALA A 226 8.62 -7.82 -18.40
N TYR A 227 8.69 -9.02 -17.80
CA TYR A 227 7.52 -9.78 -17.37
C TYR A 227 6.63 -8.97 -16.40
N PHE A 228 7.24 -8.32 -15.40
CA PHE A 228 6.49 -7.51 -14.44
C PHE A 228 5.88 -6.27 -15.08
N TYR A 229 6.56 -5.63 -16.04
CA TYR A 229 5.99 -4.49 -16.76
C TYR A 229 4.78 -4.87 -17.62
N GLN A 230 4.78 -6.04 -18.25
CA GLN A 230 3.61 -6.56 -18.96
C GLN A 230 2.44 -6.85 -17.99
N CYS A 231 2.74 -7.32 -16.78
CA CYS A 231 1.72 -7.48 -15.74
C CYS A 231 1.16 -6.11 -15.31
N ALA A 232 1.98 -5.07 -15.20
CA ALA A 232 1.58 -3.73 -14.79
C ALA A 232 0.57 -3.09 -15.75
N GLU A 233 0.69 -3.30 -17.05
CA GLU A 233 -0.28 -2.83 -18.05
C GLU A 233 -1.71 -3.34 -17.77
N ARG A 234 -1.82 -4.52 -17.16
CA ARG A 234 -3.10 -5.14 -16.79
C ARG A 234 -3.62 -4.67 -15.43
N LEU A 235 -2.75 -4.11 -14.59
CA LEU A 235 -3.03 -3.83 -13.19
C LEU A 235 -3.37 -2.35 -12.91
N ASN A 236 -3.41 -1.47 -13.90
CA ASN A 236 -3.59 -0.02 -13.75
C ASN A 236 -2.68 0.60 -12.68
N GLY A 237 -1.59 -0.09 -12.32
CA GLY A 237 -0.72 0.26 -11.20
C GLY A 237 0.68 0.62 -11.65
N GLY A 238 1.26 1.66 -11.04
CA GLY A 238 2.67 1.95 -11.20
C GLY A 238 3.51 0.82 -10.60
N ILE A 239 4.53 0.41 -11.35
CA ILE A 239 5.48 -0.62 -10.94
C ILE A 239 6.90 -0.13 -11.21
N GLY A 240 7.84 -0.51 -10.34
CA GLY A 240 9.26 -0.34 -10.54
C GLY A 240 10.00 -1.63 -10.27
N CYS A 241 10.99 -1.96 -11.08
CA CYS A 241 11.78 -3.18 -10.95
C CYS A 241 13.25 -2.85 -10.76
N SER A 242 13.94 -3.63 -9.92
CA SER A 242 15.40 -3.61 -9.89
C SER A 242 15.99 -4.32 -11.11
N GLY A 243 17.28 -4.16 -11.31
CA GLY A 243 18.08 -5.10 -12.09
C GLY A 243 18.09 -6.50 -11.45
N VAL A 244 18.58 -7.49 -12.19
CA VAL A 244 18.81 -8.84 -11.66
C VAL A 244 20.10 -8.86 -10.87
N HIS A 245 20.06 -9.41 -9.67
CA HIS A 245 21.18 -9.53 -8.75
C HIS A 245 21.50 -10.99 -8.46
N HIS A 246 22.80 -11.30 -8.31
CA HIS A 246 23.31 -12.65 -8.08
C HIS A 246 23.88 -12.87 -6.67
N HIS A 247 24.07 -11.79 -5.91
CA HIS A 247 24.60 -11.84 -4.55
C HIS A 247 23.66 -11.16 -3.57
N PHE A 248 23.35 -11.85 -2.49
CA PHE A 248 22.44 -11.34 -1.44
C PHE A 248 22.94 -10.04 -0.80
N THR A 249 24.24 -9.75 -0.84
CA THR A 249 24.82 -8.46 -0.41
C THR A 249 24.24 -7.27 -1.18
N ASN A 250 23.71 -7.50 -2.38
CA ASN A 250 23.06 -6.50 -3.21
C ASN A 250 21.55 -6.32 -2.90
N LEU A 251 21.02 -7.00 -1.87
CA LEU A 251 19.61 -6.90 -1.52
C LEU A 251 19.17 -5.45 -1.25
N PRO A 252 19.89 -4.63 -0.45
CA PRO A 252 19.53 -3.23 -0.25
C PRO A 252 19.52 -2.43 -1.55
N LYS A 253 20.53 -2.65 -2.39
CA LYS A 253 20.62 -2.02 -3.70
C LYS A 253 19.44 -2.37 -4.59
N SER A 254 18.97 -3.62 -4.58
CA SER A 254 17.82 -4.04 -5.37
C SER A 254 16.52 -3.31 -4.93
N PHE A 255 16.34 -3.06 -3.64
CA PHE A 255 15.20 -2.25 -3.15
C PHE A 255 15.29 -0.80 -3.63
N ALA A 256 16.46 -0.18 -3.51
CA ALA A 256 16.69 1.19 -3.96
C ALA A 256 16.49 1.34 -5.49
N GLU A 257 16.97 0.40 -6.29
CA GLU A 257 16.78 0.38 -7.74
C GLU A 257 15.31 0.27 -8.13
N ALA A 258 14.53 -0.60 -7.47
CA ALA A 258 13.10 -0.77 -7.74
C ALA A 258 12.31 0.53 -7.49
N VAL A 259 12.61 1.24 -6.39
CA VAL A 259 12.00 2.54 -6.10
C VAL A 259 12.42 3.59 -7.11
N ARG A 260 13.72 3.64 -7.45
CA ARG A 260 14.26 4.58 -8.43
C ARG A 260 13.66 4.39 -9.82
N ASP A 261 13.44 3.14 -10.25
CA ASP A 261 12.76 2.85 -11.51
C ASP A 261 11.29 3.29 -11.48
N PHE A 262 10.59 3.08 -10.36
CA PHE A 262 9.25 3.60 -10.17
C PHE A 262 9.20 5.13 -10.27
N ASP A 263 10.10 5.83 -9.56
CA ASP A 263 10.17 7.30 -9.60
C ASP A 263 10.47 7.82 -11.02
N ALA A 264 11.35 7.13 -11.76
CA ALA A 264 11.64 7.48 -13.16
C ALA A 264 10.38 7.39 -14.04
N ARG A 265 9.58 6.35 -13.88
CA ARG A 265 8.31 6.16 -14.58
C ARG A 265 7.25 7.16 -14.13
N PHE A 266 7.18 7.44 -12.83
CA PHE A 266 6.28 8.43 -12.26
C PHE A 266 6.48 9.81 -12.90
N TYR A 267 7.73 10.25 -13.06
CA TYR A 267 8.07 11.51 -13.71
C TYR A 267 8.27 11.42 -15.24
N GLN A 268 8.13 10.25 -15.83
CA GLN A 268 8.36 9.99 -17.26
C GLN A 268 9.76 10.43 -17.74
N VAL A 269 10.78 10.14 -16.94
CA VAL A 269 12.19 10.45 -17.23
C VAL A 269 13.03 9.18 -17.17
N SER A 270 14.27 9.21 -17.68
CA SER A 270 15.19 8.11 -17.44
C SER A 270 15.71 8.14 -15.99
N ALA A 271 15.96 6.97 -15.39
CA ALA A 271 16.46 6.87 -14.02
C ALA A 271 17.78 7.64 -13.78
N GLN A 272 18.58 7.82 -14.81
CA GLN A 272 19.82 8.60 -14.75
C GLN A 272 19.60 10.11 -14.54
N LYS A 273 18.40 10.62 -14.91
CA LYS A 273 18.01 12.03 -14.73
C LYS A 273 17.41 12.32 -13.35
N LEU A 274 17.19 11.31 -12.53
CA LEU A 274 16.76 11.53 -11.15
C LEU A 274 17.95 11.98 -10.30
N PRO A 275 17.77 12.92 -9.38
CA PRO A 275 18.83 13.36 -8.47
C PRO A 275 19.31 12.21 -7.58
N HIS A 276 20.58 12.23 -7.21
CA HIS A 276 21.13 11.29 -6.21
C HIS A 276 20.73 11.69 -4.79
N GLU A 277 20.73 13.00 -4.50
CA GLU A 277 20.25 13.54 -3.23
C GLU A 277 18.89 14.22 -3.44
N ILE A 278 17.95 13.91 -2.56
CA ILE A 278 16.58 14.44 -2.63
C ILE A 278 16.48 15.68 -1.75
N HIS A 279 16.34 16.86 -2.38
CA HIS A 279 16.08 18.11 -1.68
C HIS A 279 14.57 18.33 -1.53
N VAL A 280 14.03 18.04 -0.35
CA VAL A 280 12.59 18.17 -0.05
C VAL A 280 12.19 19.51 0.56
N SER A 281 13.16 20.33 0.97
CA SER A 281 12.94 21.54 1.77
C SER A 281 12.00 22.58 1.12
N GLU A 282 12.06 22.77 -0.20
CA GLU A 282 11.14 23.68 -0.89
C GLU A 282 9.71 23.13 -0.95
N VAL A 283 9.56 21.82 -1.18
CA VAL A 283 8.25 21.14 -1.21
C VAL A 283 7.60 21.16 0.17
N GLU A 284 8.35 20.83 1.23
CA GLU A 284 7.87 20.93 2.63
C GLU A 284 7.45 22.35 3.00
N THR A 285 8.23 23.34 2.58
CA THR A 285 7.90 24.76 2.81
C THR A 285 6.59 25.14 2.11
N CYS A 286 6.39 24.71 0.87
CA CYS A 286 5.15 24.96 0.14
C CYS A 286 3.94 24.29 0.81
N ILE A 287 4.08 23.05 1.26
CA ILE A 287 3.01 22.32 1.97
C ILE A 287 2.65 23.02 3.27
N MET A 288 3.65 23.38 4.07
CA MET A 288 3.42 24.07 5.34
C MET A 288 2.71 25.43 5.13
N ARG A 289 3.14 26.21 4.13
CA ARG A 289 2.49 27.49 3.80
C ARG A 289 1.06 27.29 3.31
N ALA A 290 0.83 26.32 2.41
CA ALA A 290 -0.48 26.01 1.92
C ALA A 290 -1.41 25.61 3.08
N THR A 291 -0.95 24.73 3.97
CA THR A 291 -1.71 24.29 5.14
C THR A 291 -2.11 25.46 6.03
N ILE A 292 -1.15 26.31 6.40
CA ILE A 292 -1.42 27.48 7.27
C ILE A 292 -2.42 28.41 6.59
N LYS A 293 -2.17 28.83 5.34
CA LYS A 293 -3.03 29.78 4.64
C LYS A 293 -4.45 29.25 4.45
N LEU A 294 -4.59 27.97 4.05
CA LEU A 294 -5.91 27.35 3.85
C LEU A 294 -6.68 27.25 5.17
N THR A 295 -6.01 26.92 6.28
CA THR A 295 -6.66 26.85 7.59
C THR A 295 -7.00 28.22 8.15
N ASP A 296 -6.25 29.27 7.81
CA ASP A 296 -6.49 30.66 8.20
C ASP A 296 -7.53 31.36 7.28
N GLY A 297 -8.03 30.66 6.25
CA GLY A 297 -9.05 31.19 5.32
C GLY A 297 -8.48 31.95 4.12
N ASP A 298 -7.14 32.03 3.95
CA ASP A 298 -6.52 32.54 2.72
C ASP A 298 -6.47 31.45 1.64
N ILE A 299 -7.66 31.20 1.07
CA ILE A 299 -7.82 30.15 0.04
C ILE A 299 -6.97 30.44 -1.20
N GLN A 300 -6.94 31.71 -1.62
CA GLN A 300 -6.20 32.08 -2.83
C GLN A 300 -4.69 31.89 -2.64
N GLY A 301 -4.15 32.37 -1.53
CA GLY A 301 -2.73 32.22 -1.22
C GLY A 301 -2.33 30.76 -0.99
N GLY A 302 -3.21 29.98 -0.36
CA GLY A 302 -2.99 28.53 -0.16
C GLY A 302 -3.01 27.75 -1.46
N CYS A 303 -3.97 28.02 -2.36
CA CYS A 303 -4.01 27.42 -3.70
C CYS A 303 -2.78 27.78 -4.54
N ALA A 304 -2.27 29.00 -4.43
CA ALA A 304 -1.05 29.40 -5.12
C ALA A 304 0.19 28.64 -4.60
N ASP A 305 0.26 28.37 -3.29
CA ASP A 305 1.34 27.56 -2.73
C ASP A 305 1.22 26.08 -3.13
N LEU A 306 0.00 25.53 -3.34
CA LEU A 306 -0.20 24.19 -3.91
C LEU A 306 0.29 24.09 -5.36
N GLU A 307 0.01 25.08 -6.20
CA GLU A 307 0.54 25.10 -7.57
C GLU A 307 2.09 25.23 -7.58
N ARG A 308 2.64 26.03 -6.68
CA ARG A 308 4.09 26.15 -6.52
C ARG A 308 4.73 24.84 -6.07
N LEU A 309 4.06 24.12 -5.17
CA LEU A 309 4.50 22.78 -4.72
C LEU A 309 4.67 21.83 -5.92
N LEU A 310 3.70 21.79 -6.84
CA LEU A 310 3.80 20.95 -8.04
C LEU A 310 4.99 21.36 -8.93
N GLN A 311 5.25 22.65 -9.08
CA GLN A 311 6.41 23.15 -9.82
C GLN A 311 7.74 22.78 -9.17
N CYS A 312 7.85 22.91 -7.84
CA CYS A 312 9.05 22.50 -7.12
C CYS A 312 9.27 21.00 -7.20
N ALA A 313 8.21 20.21 -7.01
CA ALA A 313 8.27 18.74 -7.10
C ALA A 313 8.68 18.26 -8.49
N GLU A 314 8.20 18.91 -9.54
CA GLU A 314 8.59 18.62 -10.92
C GLU A 314 10.05 18.97 -11.20
N LYS A 315 10.51 20.13 -10.73
CA LYS A 315 11.89 20.60 -10.90
C LYS A 315 12.87 19.68 -10.19
N ASP A 316 12.62 19.39 -8.92
CA ASP A 316 13.55 18.70 -8.02
C ASP A 316 13.40 17.17 -8.08
N LYS A 317 12.34 16.65 -8.78
CA LYS A 317 12.05 15.21 -8.93
C LYS A 317 12.08 14.50 -7.57
N VAL A 318 11.39 15.07 -6.58
CA VAL A 318 11.31 14.48 -5.24
C VAL A 318 10.72 13.08 -5.28
N ARG A 319 11.05 12.26 -4.28
CA ARG A 319 10.56 10.87 -4.19
C ARG A 319 9.04 10.82 -4.28
N SER A 320 8.51 10.02 -5.18
CA SER A 320 7.07 9.94 -5.44
C SER A 320 6.26 9.49 -4.22
N SER A 321 6.81 8.58 -3.39
CA SER A 321 6.21 8.15 -2.12
C SER A 321 6.05 9.32 -1.16
N PHE A 322 7.11 10.09 -0.93
CA PHE A 322 7.08 11.28 -0.08
C PHE A 322 6.06 12.30 -0.58
N LEU A 323 6.07 12.60 -1.88
CA LEU A 323 5.16 13.57 -2.48
C LEU A 323 3.69 13.13 -2.33
N ARG A 324 3.37 11.87 -2.64
CA ARG A 324 2.01 11.33 -2.51
C ARG A 324 1.53 11.34 -1.06
N GLU A 325 2.34 10.82 -0.15
CA GLU A 325 2.00 10.75 1.27
C GLU A 325 1.74 12.13 1.86
N THR A 326 2.65 13.08 1.61
CA THR A 326 2.55 14.43 2.19
C THR A 326 1.36 15.20 1.61
N VAL A 327 1.11 15.11 0.30
CA VAL A 327 -0.05 15.75 -0.33
C VAL A 327 -1.36 15.08 0.09
N GLN A 328 -1.39 13.75 0.23
CA GLN A 328 -2.54 13.01 0.75
C GLN A 328 -2.89 13.45 2.16
N GLN A 329 -1.89 13.53 3.06
CA GLN A 329 -2.08 13.98 4.45
C GLN A 329 -2.63 15.39 4.50
N LEU A 330 -2.12 16.29 3.66
CA LEU A 330 -2.62 17.66 3.55
C LEU A 330 -4.11 17.66 3.17
N PHE A 331 -4.51 17.00 2.10
CA PHE A 331 -5.92 16.98 1.66
C PHE A 331 -6.83 16.25 2.64
N SER A 332 -6.39 15.16 3.28
CA SER A 332 -7.13 14.49 4.35
C SER A 332 -7.34 15.43 5.56
N GLY A 333 -6.31 16.18 5.95
CA GLY A 333 -6.43 17.18 7.00
C GLY A 333 -7.40 18.32 6.65
N LEU A 334 -7.39 18.78 5.39
CA LEU A 334 -8.31 19.79 4.89
C LEU A 334 -9.74 19.24 4.76
N ALA A 335 -9.91 17.96 4.43
CA ALA A 335 -11.21 17.29 4.37
C ALA A 335 -11.92 17.33 5.72
N VAL A 336 -11.18 17.09 6.81
CA VAL A 336 -11.72 17.16 8.18
C VAL A 336 -12.05 18.59 8.61
N LYS A 337 -11.24 19.57 8.22
CA LYS A 337 -11.32 20.96 8.74
C LYS A 337 -12.18 21.89 7.89
N LEU A 338 -12.17 21.71 6.58
CA LEU A 338 -12.79 22.63 5.63
C LEU A 338 -13.91 21.96 4.83
N GLU A 339 -13.58 21.00 3.97
CA GLU A 339 -14.54 20.41 3.02
C GLU A 339 -14.36 18.89 2.90
N PRO A 340 -15.34 18.09 3.32
CA PRO A 340 -15.28 16.61 3.24
C PRO A 340 -15.04 16.08 1.82
N GLU A 341 -15.44 16.82 0.76
CA GLU A 341 -15.22 16.46 -0.64
C GLU A 341 -13.71 16.28 -0.97
N LEU A 342 -12.81 16.95 -0.22
CA LEU A 342 -11.35 16.85 -0.39
C LEU A 342 -10.79 15.48 -0.03
N GLN A 343 -11.56 14.62 0.68
CA GLN A 343 -11.15 13.24 0.91
C GLN A 343 -11.00 12.47 -0.40
N HIS A 344 -11.87 12.70 -1.39
CA HIS A 344 -11.72 12.10 -2.72
C HIS A 344 -10.41 12.52 -3.40
N THR A 345 -9.99 13.78 -3.22
CA THR A 345 -8.68 14.24 -3.71
C THR A 345 -7.53 13.53 -3.00
N ALA A 346 -7.61 13.36 -1.68
CA ALA A 346 -6.60 12.63 -0.91
C ALA A 346 -6.47 11.16 -1.38
N ASP A 347 -7.61 10.49 -1.59
CA ASP A 347 -7.64 9.09 -2.05
C ASP A 347 -7.10 8.97 -3.50
N ALA A 348 -7.45 9.93 -4.37
CA ALA A 348 -6.93 9.99 -5.74
C ALA A 348 -5.41 10.19 -5.76
N VAL A 349 -4.88 11.14 -4.98
CA VAL A 349 -3.44 11.40 -4.85
C VAL A 349 -2.68 10.16 -4.40
N ALA A 350 -3.22 9.44 -3.41
CA ALA A 350 -2.63 8.22 -2.88
C ALA A 350 -2.45 7.14 -3.95
N SER A 351 -3.38 7.06 -4.90
CA SER A 351 -3.40 6.05 -5.97
C SER A 351 -2.67 6.48 -7.25
N CYS A 352 -2.13 7.71 -7.33
CA CYS A 352 -1.48 8.20 -8.55
C CYS A 352 -0.19 7.44 -8.89
N CYS A 353 -0.13 6.87 -10.09
CA CYS A 353 1.03 6.18 -10.63
C CYS A 353 1.92 7.07 -11.51
N THR A 354 1.49 8.29 -11.82
CA THR A 354 2.22 9.28 -12.62
C THR A 354 2.12 10.66 -12.00
N PHE A 355 3.15 11.48 -12.22
CA PHE A 355 3.17 12.86 -11.77
C PHE A 355 2.05 13.70 -12.43
N ALA A 356 1.73 13.42 -13.69
CA ALA A 356 0.64 14.09 -14.40
C ALA A 356 -0.73 13.83 -13.71
N ALA A 357 -1.01 12.57 -13.32
CA ALA A 357 -2.23 12.22 -12.60
C ALA A 357 -2.28 12.89 -11.21
N LEU A 358 -1.14 12.97 -10.51
CA LEU A 358 -1.05 13.67 -9.24
C LEU A 358 -1.34 15.17 -9.41
N CYS A 359 -0.78 15.82 -10.44
CA CYS A 359 -1.07 17.22 -10.75
C CYS A 359 -2.57 17.45 -11.03
N GLU A 360 -3.22 16.53 -11.75
CA GLU A 360 -4.65 16.61 -12.03
C GLU A 360 -5.48 16.50 -10.75
N ALA A 361 -5.20 15.51 -9.92
CA ALA A 361 -5.89 15.33 -8.64
C ALA A 361 -5.73 16.56 -7.71
N VAL A 362 -4.53 17.13 -7.63
CA VAL A 362 -4.30 18.36 -6.82
C VAL A 362 -5.09 19.54 -7.40
N ARG A 363 -5.13 19.71 -8.71
CA ARG A 363 -5.90 20.79 -9.35
C ARG A 363 -7.41 20.64 -9.16
N GLU A 364 -7.91 19.40 -9.14
CA GLU A 364 -9.32 19.13 -8.76
C GLU A 364 -9.58 19.56 -7.32
N GLY A 365 -8.69 19.23 -6.38
CA GLY A 365 -8.78 19.70 -5.00
C GLY A 365 -8.75 21.23 -4.88
N ILE A 366 -7.87 21.89 -5.64
CA ILE A 366 -7.84 23.36 -5.75
C ILE A 366 -9.20 23.90 -6.27
N ALA A 367 -9.78 23.28 -7.28
CA ALA A 367 -11.06 23.68 -7.83
C ALA A 367 -12.21 23.51 -6.81
N VAL A 368 -12.19 22.45 -5.98
CA VAL A 368 -13.13 22.27 -4.87
C VAL A 368 -12.99 23.41 -3.86
N LEU A 369 -11.76 23.72 -3.40
CA LEU A 369 -11.50 24.81 -2.47
C LEU A 369 -11.97 26.17 -3.01
N GLN A 370 -11.66 26.47 -4.27
CA GLN A 370 -12.07 27.71 -4.92
C GLN A 370 -13.58 27.81 -5.12
N ARG A 371 -14.26 26.70 -5.41
CA ARG A 371 -15.72 26.66 -5.58
C ARG A 371 -16.45 26.86 -4.27
N LYS A 372 -15.96 26.27 -3.18
CA LYS A 372 -16.64 26.25 -1.88
C LYS A 372 -16.26 27.43 -0.99
N HIS A 373 -15.02 27.79 -0.97
CA HIS A 373 -14.44 28.83 -0.14
C HIS A 373 -13.79 29.96 -0.95
N GLY A 374 -13.73 29.77 -2.26
CA GLY A 374 -13.22 30.81 -3.12
C GLY A 374 -13.99 32.08 -2.81
N VAL A 375 -13.26 33.16 -2.50
CA VAL A 375 -13.80 34.49 -2.46
C VAL A 375 -14.49 34.66 -3.82
N GLY A 376 -15.77 34.39 -3.86
CA GLY A 376 -16.57 34.78 -5.00
C GLY A 376 -16.49 36.29 -5.04
N TYR A 377 -15.46 36.83 -5.71
CA TYR A 377 -15.50 38.23 -6.03
C TYR A 377 -16.91 38.55 -6.51
N SER A 378 -17.54 39.53 -5.95
CA SER A 378 -18.81 40.01 -6.47
C SER A 378 -18.66 40.17 -7.99
N ALA A 379 -19.72 39.96 -8.74
CA ALA A 379 -19.68 40.03 -10.21
C ALA A 379 -18.98 41.33 -10.68
N ALA A 380 -19.14 42.40 -9.92
CA ALA A 380 -18.49 43.67 -10.17
C ALA A 380 -16.95 43.61 -9.94
N ILE A 381 -16.49 43.02 -8.85
CA ILE A 381 -15.03 42.90 -8.56
C ILE A 381 -14.40 41.92 -9.54
N ARG A 382 -15.04 40.82 -9.90
CA ARG A 382 -14.54 39.89 -10.93
C ARG A 382 -14.36 40.61 -12.27
N LYS A 383 -15.37 41.36 -12.71
CA LYS A 383 -15.30 42.15 -13.95
C LYS A 383 -14.21 43.24 -13.87
N ALA A 384 -14.00 43.84 -12.69
CA ALA A 384 -12.92 44.80 -12.47
C ALA A 384 -11.54 44.15 -12.61
N LEU A 385 -11.33 42.98 -12.01
CA LEU A 385 -10.08 42.22 -12.09
C LEU A 385 -9.77 41.77 -13.52
N ASP A 386 -10.79 41.25 -14.25
CA ASP A 386 -10.67 40.87 -15.63
C ASP A 386 -10.26 42.06 -16.52
N HIS A 387 -10.89 43.21 -16.29
CA HIS A 387 -10.56 44.45 -17.01
C HIS A 387 -9.12 44.92 -16.73
N ILE A 388 -8.70 44.91 -15.46
CA ILE A 388 -7.32 45.26 -15.08
C ILE A 388 -6.32 44.31 -15.72
N ASN A 389 -6.56 42.99 -15.71
CA ASN A 389 -5.65 42.00 -16.26
C ASN A 389 -5.53 42.08 -17.79
N VAL A 390 -6.52 42.58 -18.50
CA VAL A 390 -6.48 42.78 -19.96
C VAL A 390 -5.82 44.12 -20.31
N HIS A 391 -6.15 45.19 -19.55
CA HIS A 391 -5.78 46.56 -19.92
C HIS A 391 -4.67 47.15 -19.04
N TYR A 392 -3.91 46.33 -18.28
CA TYR A 392 -2.91 46.78 -17.31
C TYR A 392 -1.86 47.76 -17.89
N ALA A 393 -1.58 47.64 -19.20
CA ALA A 393 -0.57 48.50 -19.89
C ALA A 393 -1.09 49.91 -20.20
N GLU A 394 -2.40 50.13 -20.11
CA GLU A 394 -3.04 51.41 -20.43
C GLU A 394 -3.06 52.29 -19.18
N ASP A 395 -3.42 53.59 -19.35
CA ASP A 395 -3.58 54.51 -18.23
C ASP A 395 -4.90 54.21 -17.48
N LEU A 396 -4.82 53.16 -16.61
CA LEU A 396 -5.95 52.73 -15.80
C LEU A 396 -6.02 53.49 -14.48
N SER A 397 -7.18 54.09 -14.25
CA SER A 397 -7.54 54.69 -12.95
C SER A 397 -8.70 53.93 -12.30
N LEU A 398 -8.85 54.10 -10.97
CA LEU A 398 -9.97 53.53 -10.25
C LEU A 398 -11.34 54.02 -10.81
N ASN A 399 -11.37 55.27 -11.35
CA ASN A 399 -12.55 55.83 -11.96
C ASN A 399 -12.93 55.07 -13.25
N THR A 400 -11.97 54.84 -14.14
CA THR A 400 -12.20 54.12 -15.39
C THR A 400 -12.71 52.71 -15.15
N VAL A 401 -12.17 52.02 -14.14
CA VAL A 401 -12.64 50.67 -13.77
C VAL A 401 -14.01 50.73 -13.10
N ALA A 402 -14.29 51.75 -12.29
CA ALA A 402 -15.64 51.93 -11.68
C ALA A 402 -16.74 52.13 -12.74
N ASP A 403 -16.43 52.86 -13.79
CA ASP A 403 -17.38 53.07 -14.91
C ASP A 403 -17.63 51.75 -15.64
N VAL A 404 -16.59 50.91 -15.88
CA VAL A 404 -16.73 49.61 -16.52
C VAL A 404 -17.61 48.64 -15.73
N VAL A 405 -17.56 48.71 -14.39
CA VAL A 405 -18.32 47.82 -13.53
C VAL A 405 -19.64 48.44 -13.04
N PHE A 406 -19.95 49.65 -13.49
CA PHE A 406 -21.16 50.43 -13.13
C PHE A 406 -21.30 50.66 -11.62
N LEU A 407 -20.17 50.94 -10.93
CA LEU A 407 -20.13 51.23 -9.52
C LEU A 407 -19.61 52.66 -9.25
N ASN A 408 -19.98 53.23 -8.09
CA ASN A 408 -19.37 54.41 -7.62
C ASN A 408 -17.90 54.12 -7.18
N ARG A 409 -16.98 55.05 -7.48
CA ARG A 409 -15.57 54.94 -7.16
C ARG A 409 -15.27 54.56 -5.70
N ASP A 410 -15.94 55.25 -4.79
CA ASP A 410 -15.66 55.06 -3.34
C ASP A 410 -16.20 53.70 -2.85
N TYR A 411 -17.31 53.25 -3.44
CA TYR A 411 -17.85 51.92 -3.19
C TYR A 411 -16.90 50.85 -3.76
N LEU A 412 -16.47 50.98 -5.01
CA LEU A 412 -15.52 50.10 -5.63
C LEU A 412 -14.22 50.02 -4.84
N SER A 413 -13.68 51.14 -4.41
CA SER A 413 -12.45 51.20 -3.61
C SER A 413 -12.54 50.36 -2.34
N ARG A 414 -13.62 50.51 -1.57
CA ARG A 414 -13.86 49.78 -0.33
C ARG A 414 -14.09 48.28 -0.60
N GLN A 415 -14.91 47.95 -1.60
CA GLN A 415 -15.23 46.57 -1.96
C GLN A 415 -14.01 45.87 -2.51
N PHE A 416 -13.24 46.53 -3.37
CA PHE A 416 -11.99 46.00 -3.93
C PHE A 416 -10.99 45.64 -2.83
N LYS A 417 -10.74 46.57 -1.89
CA LYS A 417 -9.85 46.31 -0.76
C LYS A 417 -10.40 45.19 0.15
N LYS A 418 -11.71 45.14 0.36
CA LYS A 418 -12.35 44.12 1.20
C LYS A 418 -12.27 42.74 0.57
N GLU A 419 -12.50 42.60 -0.75
CA GLU A 419 -12.55 41.31 -1.44
C GLU A 419 -11.18 40.87 -1.94
N VAL A 420 -10.34 41.79 -2.44
CA VAL A 420 -9.01 41.50 -3.03
C VAL A 420 -7.88 41.53 -2.00
N GLY A 421 -8.12 42.17 -0.83
CA GLY A 421 -7.15 42.26 0.25
C GLY A 421 -6.15 43.42 0.10
N VAL A 422 -5.95 43.94 -1.11
CA VAL A 422 -5.04 45.06 -1.43
C VAL A 422 -5.83 46.18 -2.13
N ASN A 423 -5.29 47.39 -2.15
CA ASN A 423 -5.92 48.47 -2.88
C ASN A 423 -5.72 48.33 -4.40
N PHE A 424 -6.52 49.06 -5.20
CA PHE A 424 -6.46 49.05 -6.64
C PHE A 424 -5.06 49.35 -7.22
N SER A 425 -4.39 50.39 -6.70
CA SER A 425 -3.08 50.79 -7.19
C SER A 425 -1.99 49.75 -6.90
N GLU A 426 -2.03 49.13 -5.73
CA GLU A 426 -1.14 48.02 -5.36
C GLU A 426 -1.37 46.80 -6.23
N TYR A 427 -2.64 46.46 -6.52
CA TYR A 427 -2.97 45.35 -7.41
C TYR A 427 -2.51 45.59 -8.85
N LEU A 428 -2.82 46.77 -9.44
CA LEU A 428 -2.39 47.15 -10.77
C LEU A 428 -0.86 47.12 -10.89
N MET A 429 -0.16 47.65 -9.91
CA MET A 429 1.30 47.62 -9.89
C MET A 429 1.83 46.17 -9.84
N SER A 430 1.22 45.30 -9.04
CA SER A 430 1.62 43.89 -8.96
C SER A 430 1.45 43.15 -10.30
N VAL A 431 0.35 43.42 -11.02
CA VAL A 431 0.11 42.87 -12.36
C VAL A 431 1.17 43.35 -13.35
N ARG A 432 1.46 44.67 -13.36
CA ARG A 432 2.48 45.29 -14.20
C ARG A 432 3.87 44.68 -13.96
N MET A 433 4.26 44.57 -12.68
CA MET A 433 5.56 44.00 -12.31
C MET A 433 5.69 42.51 -12.70
N LYS A 434 4.60 41.75 -12.57
CA LYS A 434 4.56 40.34 -13.02
C LYS A 434 4.78 40.25 -14.55
N GLN A 435 4.12 41.09 -15.31
CA GLN A 435 4.28 41.13 -16.79
C GLN A 435 5.65 41.64 -17.20
N ALA A 436 6.17 42.65 -16.49
CA ALA A 436 7.53 43.18 -16.72
C ALA A 436 8.58 42.08 -16.50
N ARG A 437 8.46 41.30 -15.45
CA ARG A 437 9.35 40.16 -15.18
C ARG A 437 9.28 39.10 -16.28
N CYS A 438 8.07 38.76 -16.72
CA CYS A 438 7.88 37.82 -17.81
C CYS A 438 8.53 38.32 -19.14
N LEU A 439 8.40 39.59 -19.43
CA LEU A 439 9.04 40.18 -20.63
C LEU A 439 10.56 40.20 -20.54
N LEU A 440 11.13 40.51 -19.35
CA LEU A 440 12.58 40.49 -19.12
C LEU A 440 13.18 39.08 -19.21
N GLU A 441 12.46 38.09 -18.76
CA GLU A 441 12.90 36.68 -18.79
C GLU A 441 12.81 36.08 -20.22
N ASN A 442 11.85 36.53 -21.06
CA ASN A 442 11.53 35.93 -22.36
C ASN A 442 11.84 36.81 -23.57
N SER A 443 12.50 37.99 -23.37
CA SER A 443 12.83 38.86 -24.48
C SER A 443 14.16 39.58 -24.28
N SER A 444 14.72 40.14 -25.34
CA SER A 444 15.94 40.97 -25.34
C SER A 444 15.64 42.48 -25.21
N LEU A 445 14.47 42.86 -24.75
CA LEU A 445 14.05 44.24 -24.59
C LEU A 445 14.85 44.98 -23.50
N ARG A 446 15.11 46.25 -23.73
CA ARG A 446 15.73 47.10 -22.68
C ARG A 446 14.71 47.36 -21.57
N ILE A 447 15.19 47.62 -20.33
CA ILE A 447 14.35 47.91 -19.18
C ILE A 447 13.37 49.04 -19.45
N SER A 448 13.80 50.10 -20.13
CA SER A 448 12.95 51.24 -20.51
C SER A 448 11.83 50.85 -21.49
N GLU A 449 12.11 49.91 -22.41
CA GLU A 449 11.10 49.41 -23.37
C GLU A 449 10.09 48.51 -22.65
N VAL A 450 10.54 47.69 -21.70
CA VAL A 450 9.69 46.87 -20.89
C VAL A 450 8.78 47.73 -19.99
N ALA A 451 9.32 48.75 -19.34
CA ALA A 451 8.55 49.70 -18.50
C ALA A 451 7.43 50.34 -19.35
N LEU A 452 7.74 50.85 -20.52
CA LEU A 452 6.73 51.44 -21.42
C LEU A 452 5.64 50.44 -21.83
N ARG A 453 6.04 49.18 -22.11
CA ARG A 453 5.09 48.14 -22.54
C ARG A 453 4.14 47.68 -21.44
N VAL A 454 4.54 47.79 -20.17
CA VAL A 454 3.69 47.38 -19.07
C VAL A 454 2.97 48.59 -18.40
N GLY A 455 3.13 49.77 -18.95
CA GLY A 455 2.44 51.00 -18.48
C GLY A 455 3.07 51.67 -17.28
N ILE A 456 4.40 51.53 -17.10
CA ILE A 456 5.18 52.17 -16.01
C ILE A 456 6.03 53.29 -16.54
#